data_b353d6fa32bfc638d2702a8eecad19a5
#
_entry.id   b353d6fa32bfc638d2702a8eecad19a5
#
_cell.length_a   1.000
_cell.length_b   1.000
_cell.length_c   1.000
_cell.angle_alpha   90.00
_cell.angle_beta   90.00
_cell.angle_gamma   90.00
#
_symmetry.space_group_name_H-M   'P 1'
#
loop_
_entity.id
_entity.type
_entity.pdbx_description
1 polymer ?
#
loop_
_entity_poly.entity_id
_entity_poly.type
_entity_poly.pdbx_seq_one_letter_code
_entity_poly.pdbx_strand_id
1 'polypeptide(L)'
;VGLPAVQRSADPFSDGAASAERGLVPFDRFAAANRAAEVLRAEADALLALAKSPPAGLLDAADLIESRGGGVVVTGMGKAGLVGRKIAATLASLGTPACVLHPGEAVHGDLGMVRDDATVLALSHSGETAEVTQILAPLARREVPVVAVTARAGSTLGRAATVVVAMGQLREADVHNLAPTVSTCAMMALGDALAVLLSERAEFTPDRFAAFHPAGSLGRKLARVDEVMRTGSAVRVFADYEPVRKVLVTAEGERRTGAVMLIDDAGRLTGLFTDSDLARLLARRGEHELDRPVSAVMTRSPITVGEHVSVGEAVSLLKGRKLSELPVVDASGRPVGLVDITDLIGLV
;
A
#
# COMPACT_ATOMS: atom_id res chain seq x y z
N VAL A 1 5.85 26.61 61.60
CA VAL A 1 6.22 25.19 61.40
C VAL A 1 6.88 25.13 60.03
N GLY A 2 8.24 25.23 60.05
CA GLY A 2 9.05 25.23 58.83
C GLY A 2 9.21 23.84 58.26
N LEU A 3 9.09 23.69 56.93
CA LEU A 3 9.41 22.47 56.19
C LEU A 3 10.93 22.27 56.15
N PRO A 4 11.46 21.03 56.29
CA PRO A 4 12.91 20.81 56.21
C PRO A 4 13.43 20.95 54.78
N ALA A 5 14.63 21.52 54.65
CA ALA A 5 15.33 21.69 53.41
C ALA A 5 15.66 20.32 52.77
N VAL A 6 15.24 20.12 51.52
CA VAL A 6 15.65 18.99 50.69
C VAL A 6 17.14 19.15 50.36
N GLN A 7 17.96 18.25 50.90
CA GLN A 7 19.36 18.10 50.44
C GLN A 7 19.37 17.68 48.97
N ARG A 8 19.95 18.53 48.12
CA ARG A 8 20.26 18.17 46.74
C ARG A 8 21.39 17.10 46.77
N SER A 9 21.10 15.91 46.28
CA SER A 9 22.12 14.92 46.04
C SER A 9 23.10 15.43 44.97
N ALA A 10 24.38 15.21 45.21
CA ALA A 10 25.46 15.56 44.31
C ALA A 10 25.25 14.94 42.91
N ASP A 11 25.41 15.76 41.87
CA ASP A 11 25.38 15.37 40.48
C ASP A 11 26.55 14.40 40.20
N PRO A 12 26.31 13.14 39.80
CA PRO A 12 27.37 12.18 39.57
C PRO A 12 28.23 12.47 38.33
N PHE A 13 27.97 13.58 37.61
CA PHE A 13 28.75 14.00 36.42
C PHE A 13 29.64 15.20 36.67
N SER A 14 29.87 15.62 37.94
CA SER A 14 30.72 16.77 38.28
C SER A 14 32.16 16.36 38.69
N ASP A 15 32.73 15.33 38.11
CA ASP A 15 34.18 15.09 38.26
C ASP A 15 34.95 15.82 37.16
N GLY A 16 35.77 16.75 37.65
CA GLY A 16 36.69 17.60 36.86
C GLY A 16 37.65 16.81 35.99
N ALA A 17 37.28 16.62 34.74
CA ALA A 17 38.24 16.31 33.70
C ALA A 17 38.67 17.63 33.03
N ALA A 18 39.97 17.88 33.05
CA ALA A 18 40.59 18.99 32.36
C ALA A 18 39.95 19.19 30.98
N SER A 19 39.50 20.43 30.72
CA SER A 19 39.05 20.87 29.38
C SER A 19 40.24 20.77 28.43
N ALA A 20 40.43 19.59 27.82
CA ALA A 20 41.11 19.53 26.55
C ALA A 20 40.24 20.37 25.60
N GLU A 21 40.74 21.50 25.16
CA GLU A 21 40.20 22.27 24.05
C GLU A 21 40.02 21.31 22.89
N ARG A 22 38.80 20.75 22.76
CA ARG A 22 38.38 20.12 21.51
C ARG A 22 38.29 21.26 20.52
N GLY A 23 39.38 21.48 19.76
CA GLY A 23 39.38 22.41 18.66
C GLY A 23 38.11 22.17 17.85
N LEU A 24 37.23 23.20 17.75
CA LEU A 24 36.08 23.20 16.87
C LEU A 24 36.59 22.95 15.46
N VAL A 25 36.52 21.70 14.99
CA VAL A 25 36.78 21.40 13.58
C VAL A 25 35.65 22.07 12.80
N PRO A 26 35.94 23.03 11.91
CA PRO A 26 34.92 23.68 11.12
C PRO A 26 34.08 22.61 10.40
N PHE A 27 32.75 22.70 10.46
CA PHE A 27 31.87 21.79 9.75
C PHE A 27 32.06 22.02 8.23
N ASP A 28 32.81 21.16 7.60
CA ASP A 28 33.02 21.19 6.16
C ASP A 28 31.80 20.53 5.47
N ARG A 29 30.93 21.37 4.93
CA ARG A 29 29.75 20.91 4.20
C ARG A 29 30.08 20.04 2.99
N PHE A 30 31.20 20.29 2.33
CA PHE A 30 31.62 19.49 1.18
C PHE A 30 32.08 18.08 1.62
N ALA A 31 32.93 18.00 2.67
CA ALA A 31 33.31 16.73 3.27
C ALA A 31 32.09 15.94 3.79
N ALA A 32 31.13 16.61 4.43
CA ALA A 32 29.91 15.97 4.90
C ALA A 32 29.04 15.44 3.74
N ALA A 33 28.91 16.20 2.66
CA ALA A 33 28.17 15.76 1.46
C ALA A 33 28.84 14.55 0.78
N ASN A 34 30.19 14.57 0.68
CA ASN A 34 30.94 13.44 0.15
C ASN A 34 30.76 12.18 1.02
N ARG A 35 30.79 12.34 2.36
CA ARG A 35 30.54 11.22 3.28
C ARG A 35 29.15 10.63 3.13
N ALA A 36 28.12 11.47 3.00
CA ALA A 36 26.75 11.00 2.73
C ALA A 36 26.67 10.23 1.41
N ALA A 37 27.33 10.72 0.36
CA ALA A 37 27.39 10.02 -0.93
C ALA A 37 28.13 8.67 -0.85
N GLU A 38 29.17 8.54 -0.02
CA GLU A 38 29.85 7.26 0.22
C GLU A 38 28.94 6.23 0.89
N VAL A 39 28.12 6.64 1.88
CA VAL A 39 27.14 5.77 2.54
C VAL A 39 26.14 5.24 1.51
N LEU A 40 25.53 6.13 0.72
CA LEU A 40 24.57 5.75 -0.31
C LEU A 40 25.18 4.82 -1.37
N ARG A 41 26.44 5.06 -1.77
CA ARG A 41 27.15 4.16 -2.70
C ARG A 41 27.38 2.79 -2.09
N ALA A 42 27.79 2.70 -0.83
CA ALA A 42 28.03 1.42 -0.17
C ALA A 42 26.75 0.55 -0.12
N GLU A 43 25.59 1.16 0.16
CA GLU A 43 24.30 0.49 0.12
C GLU A 43 23.93 0.08 -1.30
N ALA A 44 24.07 0.98 -2.28
CA ALA A 44 23.78 0.70 -3.68
C ALA A 44 24.66 -0.44 -4.24
N ASP A 45 25.96 -0.45 -3.94
CA ASP A 45 26.90 -1.48 -4.39
C ASP A 45 26.53 -2.86 -3.85
N ALA A 46 26.09 -2.94 -2.59
CA ALA A 46 25.60 -4.19 -2.00
C ALA A 46 24.34 -4.70 -2.72
N LEU A 47 23.39 -3.82 -3.03
CA LEU A 47 22.18 -4.18 -3.78
C LEU A 47 22.52 -4.60 -5.23
N LEU A 48 23.43 -3.92 -5.89
CA LEU A 48 23.88 -4.28 -7.24
C LEU A 48 24.57 -5.65 -7.24
N ALA A 49 25.36 -5.97 -6.22
CA ALA A 49 25.99 -7.28 -6.07
C ALA A 49 24.94 -8.40 -5.91
N LEU A 50 23.92 -8.19 -5.07
CA LEU A 50 22.81 -9.10 -4.91
C LEU A 50 21.98 -9.25 -6.21
N ALA A 51 21.74 -8.15 -6.91
CA ALA A 51 20.99 -8.19 -8.18
C ALA A 51 21.75 -8.93 -9.28
N LYS A 52 23.09 -8.81 -9.32
CA LYS A 52 23.95 -9.53 -10.29
C LYS A 52 23.98 -11.03 -10.03
N SER A 53 23.88 -11.45 -8.78
CA SER A 53 23.87 -12.86 -8.37
C SER A 53 22.90 -13.06 -7.21
N PRO A 54 21.58 -13.15 -7.51
CA PRO A 54 20.58 -13.36 -6.48
C PRO A 54 20.86 -14.66 -5.71
N PRO A 55 20.69 -14.67 -4.37
CA PRO A 55 20.88 -15.88 -3.58
C PRO A 55 19.94 -17.00 -4.04
N ALA A 56 20.49 -18.18 -4.34
CA ALA A 56 19.68 -19.33 -4.77
C ALA A 56 18.55 -19.66 -3.79
N GLY A 57 18.82 -19.56 -2.48
CA GLY A 57 17.82 -19.77 -1.43
C GLY A 57 16.63 -18.80 -1.46
N LEU A 58 16.64 -17.74 -2.28
CA LEU A 58 15.50 -16.84 -2.43
C LEU A 58 14.33 -17.53 -3.13
N LEU A 59 14.60 -18.31 -4.15
CA LEU A 59 13.59 -19.12 -4.86
C LEU A 59 13.14 -20.29 -4.00
N ASP A 60 14.07 -20.97 -3.33
CA ASP A 60 13.76 -22.08 -2.43
C ASP A 60 12.88 -21.61 -1.25
N ALA A 61 13.09 -20.38 -0.76
CA ALA A 61 12.25 -19.77 0.26
C ALA A 61 10.82 -19.50 -0.24
N ALA A 62 10.68 -19.01 -1.48
CA ALA A 62 9.37 -18.82 -2.08
C ALA A 62 8.63 -20.16 -2.25
N ASP A 63 9.32 -21.20 -2.76
CA ASP A 63 8.74 -22.54 -2.92
C ASP A 63 8.29 -23.12 -1.58
N LEU A 64 9.11 -22.96 -0.53
CA LEU A 64 8.78 -23.43 0.81
C LEU A 64 7.54 -22.72 1.40
N ILE A 65 7.49 -21.38 1.32
CA ILE A 65 6.38 -20.58 1.83
C ILE A 65 5.08 -20.94 1.11
N GLU A 66 5.12 -21.06 -0.21
CA GLU A 66 3.96 -21.41 -1.03
C GLU A 66 3.45 -22.83 -0.70
N SER A 67 4.35 -23.80 -0.61
CA SER A 67 3.98 -25.20 -0.32
C SER A 67 3.37 -25.39 1.06
N ARG A 68 3.73 -24.55 2.05
CA ARG A 68 3.18 -24.60 3.41
C ARG A 68 1.80 -23.94 3.54
N GLY A 69 1.59 -22.82 2.89
CA GLY A 69 0.29 -22.10 2.84
C GLY A 69 -0.17 -21.42 4.13
N GLY A 70 0.49 -21.64 5.26
CA GLY A 70 0.10 -21.09 6.58
C GLY A 70 0.56 -19.66 6.86
N GLY A 71 1.17 -18.99 5.86
CA GLY A 71 1.70 -17.64 6.00
C GLY A 71 3.12 -17.58 6.55
N VAL A 72 3.60 -16.35 6.79
CA VAL A 72 4.98 -16.08 7.19
C VAL A 72 5.03 -15.40 8.56
N VAL A 73 5.80 -15.96 9.49
CA VAL A 73 6.10 -15.31 10.77
C VAL A 73 7.52 -14.74 10.69
N VAL A 74 7.63 -13.42 10.65
CA VAL A 74 8.91 -12.71 10.50
C VAL A 74 9.47 -12.41 11.90
N THR A 75 10.74 -12.76 12.11
CA THR A 75 11.41 -12.52 13.40
C THR A 75 12.83 -11.98 13.21
N GLY A 76 13.28 -11.19 14.17
CA GLY A 76 14.63 -10.59 14.19
C GLY A 76 14.77 -9.62 15.35
N MET A 77 16.00 -9.33 15.77
CA MET A 77 16.26 -8.46 16.91
C MET A 77 16.77 -7.09 16.46
N GLY A 78 16.43 -6.05 17.21
CA GLY A 78 16.92 -4.68 16.99
C GLY A 78 16.55 -4.14 15.60
N LYS A 79 17.54 -3.64 14.85
CA LYS A 79 17.32 -3.07 13.50
C LYS A 79 16.87 -4.12 12.49
N ALA A 80 17.37 -5.36 12.58
CA ALA A 80 16.84 -6.46 11.77
C ALA A 80 15.35 -6.75 12.06
N GLY A 81 14.90 -6.65 13.31
CA GLY A 81 13.50 -6.77 13.69
C GLY A 81 12.63 -5.64 13.12
N LEU A 82 13.14 -4.40 13.09
CA LEU A 82 12.43 -3.26 12.46
C LEU A 82 12.27 -3.47 10.95
N VAL A 83 13.33 -3.94 10.28
CA VAL A 83 13.27 -4.34 8.86
C VAL A 83 12.29 -5.50 8.68
N GLY A 84 12.29 -6.48 9.58
CA GLY A 84 11.35 -7.60 9.59
C GLY A 84 9.88 -7.14 9.68
N ARG A 85 9.58 -6.12 10.48
CA ARG A 85 8.23 -5.49 10.51
C ARG A 85 7.83 -4.93 9.15
N LYS A 86 8.76 -4.25 8.46
CA LYS A 86 8.50 -3.74 7.11
C LYS A 86 8.27 -4.89 6.12
N ILE A 87 9.07 -5.93 6.17
CA ILE A 87 8.92 -7.11 5.29
C ILE A 87 7.57 -7.80 5.53
N ALA A 88 7.17 -8.02 6.78
CA ALA A 88 5.87 -8.60 7.12
C ALA A 88 4.71 -7.74 6.58
N ALA A 89 4.79 -6.42 6.73
CA ALA A 89 3.80 -5.50 6.18
C ALA A 89 3.73 -5.57 4.63
N THR A 90 4.88 -5.68 3.96
CA THR A 90 4.94 -5.81 2.50
C THR A 90 4.33 -7.14 2.03
N LEU A 91 4.67 -8.26 2.69
CA LEU A 91 4.10 -9.58 2.41
C LEU A 91 2.57 -9.55 2.54
N ALA A 92 2.05 -9.04 3.66
CA ALA A 92 0.61 -8.96 3.92
C ALA A 92 -0.09 -8.07 2.89
N SER A 93 0.48 -6.93 2.54
CA SER A 93 -0.03 -5.99 1.56
C SER A 93 -0.08 -6.56 0.14
N LEU A 94 0.81 -7.51 -0.18
CA LEU A 94 0.89 -8.20 -1.46
C LEU A 94 0.22 -9.59 -1.46
N GLY A 95 -0.58 -9.89 -0.43
CA GLY A 95 -1.45 -11.07 -0.42
C GLY A 95 -0.91 -12.31 0.30
N THR A 96 0.34 -12.27 0.79
CA THR A 96 0.89 -13.34 1.63
C THR A 96 0.63 -13.02 3.11
N PRO A 97 -0.21 -13.79 3.83
CA PRO A 97 -0.43 -13.55 5.25
C PRO A 97 0.88 -13.53 6.02
N ALA A 98 1.14 -12.46 6.76
CA ALA A 98 2.37 -12.33 7.52
C ALA A 98 2.15 -11.57 8.83
N CYS A 99 2.89 -11.98 9.88
CA CYS A 99 2.94 -11.30 11.16
C CYS A 99 4.37 -11.24 11.69
N VAL A 100 4.56 -10.49 12.78
CA VAL A 100 5.87 -10.32 13.41
C VAL A 100 5.88 -10.99 14.76
N LEU A 101 6.92 -11.77 15.03
CA LEU A 101 7.20 -12.36 16.31
C LEU A 101 8.49 -11.73 16.88
N HIS A 102 8.39 -11.07 18.04
CA HIS A 102 9.58 -10.59 18.73
C HIS A 102 10.30 -11.78 19.37
N PRO A 103 11.59 -12.04 19.06
CA PRO A 103 12.24 -13.26 19.51
C PRO A 103 12.43 -13.32 21.03
N GLY A 104 12.55 -12.17 21.71
CA GLY A 104 12.59 -12.09 23.17
C GLY A 104 11.27 -12.50 23.84
N GLU A 105 10.12 -12.14 23.24
CA GLU A 105 8.78 -12.54 23.77
C GLU A 105 8.44 -13.98 23.38
N ALA A 106 8.98 -14.47 22.27
CA ALA A 106 8.75 -15.83 21.80
C ALA A 106 9.08 -16.89 22.86
N VAL A 107 10.18 -16.72 23.60
CA VAL A 107 10.61 -17.65 24.65
C VAL A 107 9.74 -17.58 25.93
N HIS A 108 8.86 -16.58 26.01
CA HIS A 108 7.93 -16.36 27.11
C HIS A 108 6.47 -16.71 26.78
N GLY A 109 6.22 -17.37 25.65
CA GLY A 109 4.90 -17.90 25.30
C GLY A 109 4.41 -17.50 23.89
N ASP A 110 4.91 -16.42 23.29
CA ASP A 110 4.46 -15.93 21.99
C ASP A 110 4.80 -16.88 20.82
N LEU A 111 5.63 -17.91 21.05
CA LEU A 111 5.76 -19.03 20.10
C LEU A 111 4.41 -19.72 19.79
N GLY A 112 3.41 -19.56 20.64
CA GLY A 112 2.04 -20.01 20.37
C GLY A 112 1.38 -19.33 19.16
N MET A 113 1.85 -18.15 18.74
CA MET A 113 1.38 -17.47 17.53
C MET A 113 1.82 -18.18 16.23
N VAL A 114 2.89 -18.97 16.30
CA VAL A 114 3.42 -19.67 15.13
C VAL A 114 2.57 -20.92 14.90
N ARG A 115 1.84 -20.96 13.81
CA ARG A 115 1.07 -22.13 13.38
C ARG A 115 1.99 -23.20 12.83
N ASP A 116 1.59 -24.46 12.91
CA ASP A 116 2.42 -25.57 12.42
C ASP A 116 2.55 -25.61 10.89
N ASP A 117 1.59 -25.00 10.18
CA ASP A 117 1.62 -24.80 8.71
C ASP A 117 2.35 -23.53 8.25
N ALA A 118 2.79 -22.67 9.18
CA ALA A 118 3.52 -21.45 8.86
C ALA A 118 4.99 -21.70 8.52
N THR A 119 5.62 -20.69 7.92
CA THR A 119 7.09 -20.61 7.72
C THR A 119 7.65 -19.44 8.54
N VAL A 120 8.72 -19.66 9.27
CA VAL A 120 9.41 -18.59 10.01
C VAL A 120 10.50 -17.97 9.15
N LEU A 121 10.44 -16.65 8.89
CA LEU A 121 11.49 -15.87 8.24
C LEU A 121 12.34 -15.19 9.31
N ALA A 122 13.54 -15.72 9.60
CA ALA A 122 14.41 -15.25 10.64
C ALA A 122 15.54 -14.37 10.08
N LEU A 123 15.63 -13.14 10.59
CA LEU A 123 16.60 -12.12 10.13
C LEU A 123 17.69 -11.94 11.17
N SER A 124 18.94 -12.29 10.82
CA SER A 124 20.11 -12.03 11.65
C SER A 124 21.37 -11.95 10.78
N HIS A 125 22.00 -10.79 10.72
CA HIS A 125 23.25 -10.59 9.92
C HIS A 125 24.34 -11.60 10.34
N SER A 126 24.63 -11.69 11.63
CA SER A 126 25.63 -12.63 12.14
C SER A 126 25.14 -14.09 12.11
N GLY A 127 23.83 -14.30 12.20
CA GLY A 127 23.21 -15.60 12.44
C GLY A 127 23.48 -16.18 13.83
N GLU A 128 23.99 -15.36 14.77
CA GLU A 128 24.36 -15.75 16.14
C GLU A 128 23.61 -14.92 17.21
N THR A 129 22.60 -14.13 16.82
CA THR A 129 21.79 -13.37 17.77
C THR A 129 21.11 -14.31 18.75
N ALA A 130 21.40 -14.19 20.05
CA ALA A 130 20.99 -15.14 21.09
C ALA A 130 19.49 -15.36 21.10
N GLU A 131 18.70 -14.28 21.08
CA GLU A 131 17.23 -14.33 21.12
C GLU A 131 16.65 -15.05 19.89
N VAL A 132 17.26 -14.88 18.71
CA VAL A 132 16.84 -15.58 17.49
C VAL A 132 17.24 -17.06 17.53
N THR A 133 18.42 -17.39 18.05
CA THR A 133 18.91 -18.79 18.09
C THR A 133 18.17 -19.62 19.13
N GLN A 134 17.69 -19.00 20.22
CA GLN A 134 16.93 -19.69 21.29
C GLN A 134 15.60 -20.28 20.81
N ILE A 135 14.95 -19.70 19.80
CA ILE A 135 13.67 -20.18 19.29
C ILE A 135 13.82 -21.33 18.28
N LEU A 136 15.01 -21.60 17.75
CA LEU A 136 15.22 -22.59 16.70
C LEU A 136 14.88 -24.02 17.14
N ALA A 137 15.33 -24.44 18.33
CA ALA A 137 15.06 -25.78 18.84
C ALA A 137 13.57 -26.03 19.14
N PRO A 138 12.79 -25.09 19.75
CA PRO A 138 11.35 -25.19 19.82
C PRO A 138 10.64 -25.30 18.47
N LEU A 139 11.05 -24.51 17.47
CA LEU A 139 10.47 -24.56 16.12
C LEU A 139 10.76 -25.92 15.44
N ALA A 140 11.99 -26.41 15.56
CA ALA A 140 12.37 -27.70 15.01
C ALA A 140 11.56 -28.87 15.59
N ARG A 141 11.27 -28.85 16.92
CA ARG A 141 10.42 -29.89 17.57
C ARG A 141 8.98 -29.87 17.07
N ARG A 142 8.52 -28.73 16.56
CA ARG A 142 7.18 -28.57 15.96
C ARG A 142 7.19 -28.73 14.45
N GLU A 143 8.32 -29.08 13.87
CA GLU A 143 8.51 -29.24 12.41
C GLU A 143 8.12 -27.97 11.63
N VAL A 144 8.27 -26.79 12.28
CA VAL A 144 8.06 -25.51 11.64
C VAL A 144 9.32 -25.10 10.90
N PRO A 145 9.27 -24.95 9.57
CA PRO A 145 10.44 -24.61 8.77
C PRO A 145 10.89 -23.18 9.00
N VAL A 146 12.22 -22.98 8.94
CA VAL A 146 12.86 -21.67 9.09
C VAL A 146 13.58 -21.31 7.81
N VAL A 147 13.29 -20.12 7.29
CA VAL A 147 14.08 -19.42 6.25
C VAL A 147 15.00 -18.43 6.97
N ALA A 148 16.30 -18.61 6.84
CA ALA A 148 17.30 -17.71 7.42
C ALA A 148 17.77 -16.67 6.41
N VAL A 149 17.64 -15.39 6.72
CA VAL A 149 18.31 -14.29 5.99
C VAL A 149 19.54 -13.88 6.82
N THR A 150 20.72 -14.27 6.36
CA THR A 150 21.97 -14.09 7.13
C THR A 150 23.18 -13.89 6.20
N ALA A 151 24.25 -13.26 6.72
CA ALA A 151 25.52 -13.17 6.00
C ALA A 151 26.29 -14.49 5.97
N ARG A 152 26.03 -15.39 6.94
CA ARG A 152 26.83 -16.62 7.14
C ARG A 152 25.96 -17.87 7.18
N ALA A 153 25.95 -18.64 6.10
CA ALA A 153 25.24 -19.92 6.05
C ALA A 153 25.76 -20.91 7.12
N GLY A 154 27.02 -20.85 7.51
CA GLY A 154 27.62 -21.67 8.57
C GLY A 154 27.34 -21.20 10.00
N SER A 155 26.53 -20.15 10.21
CA SER A 155 26.12 -19.70 11.55
C SER A 155 25.16 -20.68 12.22
N THR A 156 24.88 -20.47 13.51
CA THR A 156 23.89 -21.27 14.27
C THR A 156 22.50 -21.19 13.61
N LEU A 157 22.05 -19.99 13.22
CA LEU A 157 20.79 -19.81 12.49
C LEU A 157 20.85 -20.52 11.12
N GLY A 158 21.91 -20.33 10.35
CA GLY A 158 22.03 -20.89 9.00
C GLY A 158 22.05 -22.42 9.00
N ARG A 159 22.73 -23.08 9.96
CA ARG A 159 22.74 -24.55 10.09
C ARG A 159 21.40 -25.14 10.55
N ALA A 160 20.63 -24.38 11.31
CA ALA A 160 19.32 -24.84 11.80
C ALA A 160 18.17 -24.53 10.80
N ALA A 161 18.40 -23.66 9.84
CA ALA A 161 17.40 -23.27 8.87
C ALA A 161 17.13 -24.35 7.82
N THR A 162 15.89 -24.45 7.37
CA THR A 162 15.47 -25.28 6.24
C THR A 162 15.98 -24.70 4.93
N VAL A 163 15.96 -23.36 4.82
CA VAL A 163 16.46 -22.62 3.64
C VAL A 163 17.32 -21.44 4.13
N VAL A 164 18.44 -21.19 3.45
CA VAL A 164 19.31 -20.04 3.74
C VAL A 164 19.34 -19.08 2.55
N VAL A 165 18.84 -17.87 2.77
CA VAL A 165 19.02 -16.73 1.86
C VAL A 165 20.28 -15.99 2.29
N ALA A 166 21.41 -16.32 1.67
CA ALA A 166 22.72 -15.81 2.03
C ALA A 166 22.95 -14.41 1.43
N MET A 167 23.10 -13.39 2.28
CA MET A 167 23.38 -12.01 1.85
C MET A 167 24.86 -11.80 1.46
N GLY A 168 25.73 -12.74 1.78
CA GLY A 168 27.20 -12.55 1.71
C GLY A 168 27.74 -11.68 2.84
N GLN A 169 29.06 -11.53 2.86
CA GLN A 169 29.73 -10.68 3.84
C GLN A 169 29.60 -9.22 3.40
N LEU A 170 28.89 -8.42 4.19
CA LEU A 170 28.66 -7.01 3.95
C LEU A 170 29.41 -6.17 4.98
N ARG A 171 30.04 -5.09 4.52
CA ARG A 171 30.63 -4.09 5.40
C ARG A 171 29.63 -2.97 5.61
N GLU A 172 29.45 -2.58 6.86
CA GLU A 172 28.59 -1.45 7.21
C GLU A 172 29.21 -0.12 6.75
N ALA A 173 28.35 0.87 6.47
CA ALA A 173 28.81 2.12 5.91
C ALA A 173 29.44 3.07 6.94
N ASP A 174 29.29 2.83 8.25
CA ASP A 174 29.92 3.64 9.26
C ASP A 174 31.44 3.34 9.38
N VAL A 175 32.19 4.31 9.89
CA VAL A 175 33.66 4.21 9.95
C VAL A 175 34.18 3.04 10.82
N HIS A 176 33.37 2.61 11.77
CA HIS A 176 33.69 1.54 12.72
C HIS A 176 33.12 0.17 12.30
N ASN A 177 32.33 0.12 11.20
CA ASN A 177 31.69 -1.09 10.73
C ASN A 177 30.76 -1.73 11.81
N LEU A 178 30.03 -0.90 12.55
CA LEU A 178 29.20 -1.31 13.71
C LEU A 178 27.71 -1.06 13.50
N ALA A 179 27.37 0.10 12.93
CA ALA A 179 25.96 0.49 12.78
C ALA A 179 25.33 -0.25 11.59
N PRO A 180 24.29 -1.10 11.81
CA PRO A 180 23.60 -1.76 10.71
C PRO A 180 22.98 -0.75 9.75
N THR A 181 23.54 -0.67 8.55
CA THR A 181 23.17 0.19 7.42
C THR A 181 23.04 -0.67 6.17
N VAL A 182 24.18 -1.02 5.57
CA VAL A 182 24.26 -1.85 4.35
C VAL A 182 23.56 -3.21 4.57
N SER A 183 23.79 -3.86 5.71
CA SER A 183 23.17 -5.15 6.00
C SER A 183 21.65 -5.06 6.12
N THR A 184 21.12 -4.00 6.73
CA THR A 184 19.67 -3.80 6.86
C THR A 184 19.02 -3.42 5.53
N CYS A 185 19.70 -2.64 4.70
CA CYS A 185 19.29 -2.33 3.34
C CYS A 185 19.18 -3.61 2.49
N ALA A 186 20.19 -4.48 2.55
CA ALA A 186 20.21 -5.77 1.87
C ALA A 186 19.08 -6.70 2.35
N MET A 187 18.86 -6.82 3.67
CA MET A 187 17.74 -7.60 4.24
C MET A 187 16.40 -7.13 3.73
N MET A 188 16.18 -5.82 3.71
CA MET A 188 14.93 -5.22 3.24
C MET A 188 14.70 -5.54 1.76
N ALA A 189 15.71 -5.36 0.92
CA ALA A 189 15.61 -5.64 -0.51
C ALA A 189 15.32 -7.12 -0.82
N LEU A 190 15.96 -8.04 -0.10
CA LEU A 190 15.67 -9.47 -0.23
C LEU A 190 14.25 -9.83 0.22
N GLY A 191 13.77 -9.21 1.30
CA GLY A 191 12.39 -9.38 1.76
C GLY A 191 11.37 -8.84 0.77
N ASP A 192 11.65 -7.71 0.14
CA ASP A 192 10.79 -7.13 -0.90
C ASP A 192 10.79 -8.01 -2.16
N ALA A 193 11.94 -8.51 -2.58
CA ALA A 193 12.04 -9.43 -3.70
C ALA A 193 11.23 -10.72 -3.44
N LEU A 194 11.32 -11.29 -2.23
CA LEU A 194 10.53 -12.46 -1.83
C LEU A 194 9.02 -12.17 -1.88
N ALA A 195 8.60 -11.02 -1.35
CA ALA A 195 7.20 -10.62 -1.33
C ALA A 195 6.62 -10.44 -2.74
N VAL A 196 7.40 -9.84 -3.66
CA VAL A 196 7.01 -9.67 -5.07
C VAL A 196 6.92 -11.03 -5.77
N LEU A 197 7.91 -11.92 -5.61
CA LEU A 197 7.88 -13.25 -6.19
C LEU A 197 6.65 -14.06 -5.76
N LEU A 198 6.31 -14.03 -4.47
CA LEU A 198 5.13 -14.71 -3.94
C LEU A 198 3.83 -14.10 -4.48
N SER A 199 3.77 -12.78 -4.61
CA SER A 199 2.63 -12.06 -5.17
C SER A 199 2.39 -12.40 -6.64
N GLU A 200 3.45 -12.45 -7.45
CA GLU A 200 3.37 -12.82 -8.87
C GLU A 200 2.90 -14.28 -9.05
N ARG A 201 3.44 -15.21 -8.25
CA ARG A 201 3.02 -16.61 -8.26
C ARG A 201 1.58 -16.83 -7.83
N ALA A 202 1.10 -16.03 -6.88
CA ALA A 202 -0.29 -16.05 -6.41
C ALA A 202 -1.26 -15.33 -7.36
N GLU A 203 -0.80 -14.84 -8.52
CA GLU A 203 -1.58 -14.03 -9.47
C GLU A 203 -2.34 -12.89 -8.76
N PHE A 204 -1.63 -12.18 -7.86
CA PHE A 204 -2.22 -11.13 -7.04
C PHE A 204 -2.64 -9.92 -7.89
N THR A 205 -3.94 -9.62 -7.90
CA THR A 205 -4.53 -8.61 -8.78
C THR A 205 -4.59 -7.21 -8.14
N PRO A 206 -4.67 -6.14 -8.97
CA PRO A 206 -4.93 -4.79 -8.46
C PRO A 206 -6.20 -4.69 -7.61
N ASP A 207 -7.25 -5.45 -7.92
CA ASP A 207 -8.49 -5.46 -7.14
C ASP A 207 -8.28 -6.02 -5.73
N ARG A 208 -7.47 -7.09 -5.60
CA ARG A 208 -7.07 -7.62 -4.29
C ARG A 208 -6.22 -6.62 -3.51
N PHE A 209 -5.34 -5.87 -4.21
CA PHE A 209 -4.56 -4.81 -3.58
C PHE A 209 -5.47 -3.69 -3.05
N ALA A 210 -6.48 -3.27 -3.82
CA ALA A 210 -7.46 -2.28 -3.40
C ALA A 210 -8.23 -2.72 -2.15
N ALA A 211 -8.65 -3.99 -2.09
CA ALA A 211 -9.34 -4.56 -0.94
C ALA A 211 -8.50 -4.51 0.36
N PHE A 212 -7.16 -4.61 0.25
CA PHE A 212 -6.26 -4.51 1.41
C PHE A 212 -5.88 -3.08 1.76
N HIS A 213 -6.12 -2.10 0.87
CA HIS A 213 -5.75 -0.69 1.04
C HIS A 213 -6.94 0.27 0.86
N PRO A 214 -8.08 0.07 1.53
CA PRO A 214 -9.31 0.81 1.24
C PRO A 214 -9.22 2.32 1.48
N ALA A 215 -8.35 2.75 2.39
CA ALA A 215 -8.18 4.17 2.73
C ALA A 215 -7.02 4.87 1.99
N GLY A 216 -6.17 4.14 1.28
CA GLY A 216 -5.01 4.69 0.58
C GLY A 216 -5.39 5.39 -0.73
N SER A 217 -4.61 6.38 -1.18
CA SER A 217 -4.82 7.04 -2.48
C SER A 217 -4.84 6.04 -3.65
N LEU A 218 -4.00 5.02 -3.58
CA LEU A 218 -3.94 3.96 -4.58
C LEU A 218 -5.17 3.03 -4.49
N GLY A 219 -5.61 2.65 -3.27
CA GLY A 219 -6.84 1.86 -3.08
C GLY A 219 -8.07 2.59 -3.62
N ARG A 220 -8.17 3.91 -3.35
CA ARG A 220 -9.26 4.73 -3.89
C ARG A 220 -9.26 4.83 -5.42
N LYS A 221 -8.08 4.90 -6.06
CA LYS A 221 -7.98 4.89 -7.53
C LYS A 221 -8.36 3.56 -8.16
N LEU A 222 -8.10 2.47 -7.45
CA LEU A 222 -8.42 1.10 -7.86
C LEU A 222 -9.83 0.66 -7.43
N ALA A 223 -10.51 1.44 -6.55
CA ALA A 223 -11.92 1.22 -6.22
C ALA A 223 -12.76 1.20 -7.50
N ARG A 224 -13.83 0.42 -7.50
CA ARG A 224 -14.72 0.29 -8.65
C ARG A 224 -15.73 1.43 -8.66
N VAL A 225 -16.20 1.77 -9.85
CA VAL A 225 -17.20 2.81 -10.03
C VAL A 225 -18.50 2.48 -9.30
N ASP A 226 -18.91 1.21 -9.23
CA ASP A 226 -20.14 0.77 -8.53
C ASP A 226 -20.08 0.99 -6.99
N GLU A 227 -18.88 1.11 -6.41
CA GLU A 227 -18.71 1.40 -4.97
C GLU A 227 -18.89 2.89 -4.62
N VAL A 228 -18.79 3.79 -5.61
CA VAL A 228 -18.76 5.24 -5.39
C VAL A 228 -19.81 6.00 -6.18
N MET A 229 -20.44 5.39 -7.18
CA MET A 229 -21.47 6.02 -8.00
C MET A 229 -22.73 6.36 -7.19
N ARG A 230 -23.44 7.40 -7.61
CA ARG A 230 -24.77 7.70 -7.11
C ARG A 230 -25.77 6.73 -7.71
N THR A 231 -26.71 6.26 -6.90
CA THR A 231 -27.75 5.30 -7.30
C THR A 231 -29.13 5.67 -6.73
N GLY A 232 -30.17 4.99 -7.15
CA GLY A 232 -31.54 5.12 -6.60
C GLY A 232 -32.05 6.56 -6.67
N SER A 233 -32.50 7.10 -5.54
CA SER A 233 -33.09 8.46 -5.46
C SER A 233 -32.03 9.58 -5.67
N ALA A 234 -30.73 9.26 -5.62
CA ALA A 234 -29.67 10.23 -5.87
C ALA A 234 -29.42 10.49 -7.36
N VAL A 235 -30.01 9.72 -8.26
CA VAL A 235 -29.94 9.90 -9.71
C VAL A 235 -31.30 10.17 -10.32
N ARG A 236 -31.33 10.86 -11.44
CA ARG A 236 -32.55 11.18 -12.17
C ARG A 236 -32.59 10.38 -13.46
N VAL A 237 -33.60 9.55 -13.62
CA VAL A 237 -33.86 8.76 -14.83
C VAL A 237 -35.26 9.01 -15.31
N PHE A 238 -35.44 9.38 -16.58
CA PHE A 238 -36.73 9.64 -17.20
C PHE A 238 -36.79 9.00 -18.59
N ALA A 239 -38.01 8.77 -19.06
CA ALA A 239 -38.22 8.36 -20.44
C ALA A 239 -37.87 9.51 -21.40
N ASP A 240 -37.25 9.20 -22.52
CA ASP A 240 -36.72 10.19 -23.48
C ASP A 240 -37.85 10.93 -24.25
N TYR A 241 -39.08 10.44 -24.20
CA TYR A 241 -40.27 11.10 -24.74
C TYR A 241 -40.92 12.11 -23.78
N GLU A 242 -40.51 12.18 -22.52
CA GLU A 242 -41.07 13.13 -21.55
C GLU A 242 -40.71 14.59 -21.94
N PRO A 243 -41.59 15.55 -21.65
CA PRO A 243 -41.32 16.97 -21.89
C PRO A 243 -40.16 17.46 -21.05
N VAL A 244 -39.34 18.33 -21.63
CA VAL A 244 -38.18 18.95 -20.93
C VAL A 244 -38.62 19.57 -19.60
N ARG A 245 -39.71 20.29 -19.57
CA ARG A 245 -40.26 20.92 -18.37
C ARG A 245 -40.52 19.91 -17.24
N LYS A 246 -41.07 18.73 -17.54
CA LYS A 246 -41.34 17.67 -16.56
C LYS A 246 -40.04 17.14 -15.96
N VAL A 247 -39.03 16.89 -16.80
CA VAL A 247 -37.69 16.41 -16.41
C VAL A 247 -36.99 17.40 -15.48
N LEU A 248 -37.23 18.71 -15.64
CA LEU A 248 -36.66 19.77 -14.81
C LEU A 248 -37.35 19.96 -13.46
N VAL A 249 -38.69 19.86 -13.42
CA VAL A 249 -39.51 20.17 -12.23
C VAL A 249 -39.48 19.03 -11.21
N THR A 250 -39.38 17.79 -11.65
CA THR A 250 -39.41 16.62 -10.77
C THR A 250 -38.05 16.40 -10.08
N ALA A 251 -37.61 17.35 -9.29
CA ALA A 251 -36.35 17.27 -8.54
C ALA A 251 -36.65 17.32 -7.04
N GLU A 252 -37.11 16.23 -6.46
CA GLU A 252 -37.14 16.03 -5.02
C GLU A 252 -35.84 15.35 -4.59
N GLY A 253 -35.06 16.00 -3.71
CA GLY A 253 -33.84 15.45 -3.14
C GLY A 253 -32.85 16.53 -2.66
N GLU A 254 -32.18 16.29 -1.56
CA GLU A 254 -31.23 17.25 -0.92
C GLU A 254 -29.96 17.55 -1.74
N ARG A 255 -29.61 16.72 -2.73
CA ARG A 255 -28.46 16.93 -3.61
C ARG A 255 -28.83 16.69 -5.08
N ARG A 256 -28.97 17.76 -5.84
CA ARG A 256 -29.23 17.72 -7.28
C ARG A 256 -28.01 17.21 -8.06
N THR A 257 -28.20 16.16 -8.87
CA THR A 257 -27.25 15.88 -9.97
C THR A 257 -27.49 16.88 -11.08
N GLY A 258 -26.42 17.44 -11.67
CA GLY A 258 -26.50 18.35 -12.83
C GLY A 258 -27.00 17.66 -14.11
N ALA A 259 -27.14 16.32 -14.08
CA ALA A 259 -27.53 15.52 -15.24
C ALA A 259 -28.79 14.67 -14.98
N VAL A 260 -29.52 14.44 -16.06
CA VAL A 260 -30.66 13.52 -16.15
C VAL A 260 -30.34 12.47 -17.19
N MET A 261 -30.44 11.21 -16.82
CA MET A 261 -30.30 10.06 -17.72
C MET A 261 -31.63 9.77 -18.39
N LEU A 262 -31.61 9.55 -19.69
CA LEU A 262 -32.81 9.37 -20.52
C LEU A 262 -32.83 7.97 -21.12
N ILE A 263 -33.96 7.29 -21.01
CA ILE A 263 -34.10 5.89 -21.40
C ILE A 263 -35.25 5.69 -22.43
N ASP A 264 -35.08 4.64 -23.25
CA ASP A 264 -36.15 4.13 -24.13
C ASP A 264 -37.15 3.25 -23.36
N ASP A 265 -38.17 2.77 -24.07
CA ASP A 265 -39.17 1.85 -23.53
C ASP A 265 -38.59 0.49 -23.07
N ALA A 266 -37.40 0.12 -23.52
CA ALA A 266 -36.67 -1.08 -23.06
C ALA A 266 -35.80 -0.80 -21.80
N GLY A 267 -35.81 0.45 -21.31
CA GLY A 267 -35.01 0.90 -20.18
C GLY A 267 -33.53 1.15 -20.49
N ARG A 268 -33.12 1.19 -21.77
CA ARG A 268 -31.73 1.43 -22.18
C ARG A 268 -31.46 2.92 -22.28
N LEU A 269 -30.25 3.33 -21.91
CA LEU A 269 -29.79 4.71 -21.97
C LEU A 269 -29.74 5.19 -23.43
N THR A 270 -30.51 6.22 -23.75
CA THR A 270 -30.56 6.86 -25.07
C THR A 270 -29.91 8.22 -25.09
N GLY A 271 -29.87 8.92 -23.94
CA GLY A 271 -29.36 10.27 -23.85
C GLY A 271 -29.06 10.76 -22.46
N LEU A 272 -28.45 11.93 -22.42
CA LEU A 272 -28.17 12.71 -21.20
C LEU A 272 -28.63 14.14 -21.43
N PHE A 273 -29.28 14.76 -20.44
CA PHE A 273 -29.64 16.17 -20.43
C PHE A 273 -29.08 16.83 -19.18
N THR A 274 -28.27 17.86 -19.35
CA THR A 274 -27.53 18.50 -18.26
C THR A 274 -28.01 19.93 -18.00
N ASP A 275 -27.64 20.49 -16.82
CA ASP A 275 -27.89 21.92 -16.54
C ASP A 275 -27.20 22.83 -17.58
N SER A 276 -26.05 22.40 -18.15
CA SER A 276 -25.38 23.09 -19.26
C SER A 276 -26.19 23.05 -20.56
N ASP A 277 -26.93 21.95 -20.82
CA ASP A 277 -27.81 21.85 -21.97
C ASP A 277 -29.02 22.79 -21.81
N LEU A 278 -29.58 22.87 -20.60
CA LEU A 278 -30.63 23.82 -20.28
C LEU A 278 -30.18 25.27 -20.46
N ALA A 279 -29.02 25.62 -19.93
CA ALA A 279 -28.46 26.97 -20.09
C ALA A 279 -28.27 27.33 -21.56
N ARG A 280 -27.77 26.41 -22.39
CA ARG A 280 -27.63 26.59 -23.84
C ARG A 280 -28.98 26.74 -24.56
N LEU A 281 -30.00 25.97 -24.15
CA LEU A 281 -31.35 26.04 -24.70
C LEU A 281 -31.95 27.41 -24.42
N LEU A 282 -31.89 27.90 -23.17
CA LEU A 282 -32.42 29.22 -22.79
C LEU A 282 -31.67 30.37 -23.47
N ALA A 283 -30.33 30.30 -23.57
CA ALA A 283 -29.53 31.30 -24.25
C ALA A 283 -29.87 31.47 -25.71
N ARG A 284 -30.39 30.45 -26.37
CA ARG A 284 -30.92 30.49 -27.75
C ARG A 284 -32.40 30.91 -27.85
N ARG A 285 -33.00 31.39 -26.75
CA ARG A 285 -34.43 31.73 -26.67
C ARG A 285 -35.33 30.53 -27.02
N GLY A 286 -34.91 29.35 -26.66
CA GLY A 286 -35.58 28.10 -26.96
C GLY A 286 -36.68 27.72 -25.91
N GLU A 287 -37.35 28.67 -25.27
CA GLU A 287 -38.35 28.41 -24.24
C GLU A 287 -39.50 27.54 -24.75
N HIS A 288 -39.85 27.63 -26.02
CA HIS A 288 -40.83 26.78 -26.69
C HIS A 288 -40.41 25.29 -26.77
N GLU A 289 -39.12 25.02 -26.64
CA GLU A 289 -38.62 23.63 -26.62
C GLU A 289 -38.85 22.95 -25.28
N LEU A 290 -39.19 23.71 -24.21
CA LEU A 290 -39.45 23.14 -22.88
C LEU A 290 -40.65 22.20 -22.82
N ASP A 291 -41.60 22.36 -23.72
CA ASP A 291 -42.82 21.51 -23.78
C ASP A 291 -42.67 20.38 -24.82
N ARG A 292 -41.52 20.28 -25.50
CA ARG A 292 -41.22 19.19 -26.43
C ARG A 292 -40.57 17.99 -25.69
N PRO A 293 -40.60 16.80 -26.30
CA PRO A 293 -39.85 15.65 -25.80
C PRO A 293 -38.38 15.97 -25.60
N VAL A 294 -37.78 15.55 -24.45
CA VAL A 294 -36.39 15.83 -24.13
C VAL A 294 -35.42 15.19 -25.14
N SER A 295 -35.85 14.13 -25.83
CA SER A 295 -35.12 13.51 -26.94
C SER A 295 -34.82 14.45 -28.11
N ALA A 296 -35.52 15.60 -28.22
CA ALA A 296 -35.24 16.61 -29.23
C ALA A 296 -34.06 17.49 -28.92
N VAL A 297 -33.67 17.62 -27.64
CA VAL A 297 -32.66 18.57 -27.14
C VAL A 297 -31.54 17.91 -26.32
N MET A 298 -31.63 16.61 -26.01
CA MET A 298 -30.64 15.86 -25.24
C MET A 298 -29.34 15.63 -25.99
N THR A 299 -28.26 15.37 -25.27
CA THR A 299 -27.06 14.77 -25.82
C THR A 299 -27.31 13.28 -26.05
N ARG A 300 -27.36 12.85 -27.33
CA ARG A 300 -27.59 11.46 -27.72
C ARG A 300 -26.33 10.62 -27.58
N SER A 301 -26.50 9.33 -27.25
CA SER A 301 -25.41 8.36 -27.10
C SER A 301 -24.27 8.93 -26.24
N PRO A 302 -24.55 9.32 -24.99
CA PRO A 302 -23.54 9.87 -24.10
C PRO A 302 -22.39 8.86 -23.89
N ILE A 303 -21.23 9.36 -23.53
CA ILE A 303 -20.13 8.50 -23.09
C ILE A 303 -20.53 7.86 -21.77
N THR A 304 -20.38 6.55 -21.67
CA THR A 304 -20.73 5.75 -20.49
C THR A 304 -19.57 4.92 -20.02
N VAL A 305 -19.64 4.40 -18.81
CA VAL A 305 -18.74 3.35 -18.28
C VAL A 305 -19.56 2.18 -17.74
N GLY A 306 -18.94 1.00 -17.71
CA GLY A 306 -19.49 -0.15 -17.00
C GLY A 306 -19.29 -0.03 -15.49
N GLU A 307 -20.13 -0.71 -14.71
CA GLU A 307 -20.09 -0.69 -13.24
C GLU A 307 -18.76 -1.18 -12.62
N HIS A 308 -17.99 -2.01 -13.34
CA HIS A 308 -16.74 -2.60 -12.87
C HIS A 308 -15.48 -1.82 -13.26
N VAL A 309 -15.64 -0.68 -13.95
CA VAL A 309 -14.52 0.19 -14.34
C VAL A 309 -13.92 0.82 -13.08
N SER A 310 -12.59 1.00 -13.06
CA SER A 310 -11.93 1.65 -11.92
C SER A 310 -12.22 3.15 -11.85
N VAL A 311 -12.24 3.70 -10.64
CA VAL A 311 -12.35 5.15 -10.40
C VAL A 311 -11.27 5.92 -11.16
N GLY A 312 -10.04 5.38 -11.21
CA GLY A 312 -8.94 6.00 -11.95
C GLY A 312 -9.19 6.13 -13.45
N GLU A 313 -9.78 5.10 -14.07
CA GLU A 313 -10.16 5.12 -15.49
C GLU A 313 -11.32 6.09 -15.73
N ALA A 314 -12.36 6.08 -14.87
CA ALA A 314 -13.48 7.01 -14.95
C ALA A 314 -13.01 8.48 -14.86
N VAL A 315 -12.09 8.79 -13.91
CA VAL A 315 -11.48 10.13 -13.78
C VAL A 315 -10.67 10.51 -15.02
N SER A 316 -9.90 9.57 -15.57
CA SER A 316 -9.12 9.81 -16.78
C SER A 316 -10.03 10.12 -17.97
N LEU A 317 -11.16 9.43 -18.08
CA LEU A 317 -12.16 9.66 -19.12
C LEU A 317 -12.85 11.02 -18.95
N LEU A 318 -13.30 11.37 -17.73
CA LEU A 318 -13.88 12.67 -17.40
C LEU A 318 -12.94 13.81 -17.75
N LYS A 319 -11.67 13.74 -17.32
CA LYS A 319 -10.64 14.75 -17.62
C LYS A 319 -10.33 14.84 -19.10
N GLY A 320 -10.11 13.70 -19.76
CA GLY A 320 -9.74 13.66 -21.18
C GLY A 320 -10.84 14.15 -22.11
N ARG A 321 -12.11 13.97 -21.74
CA ARG A 321 -13.28 14.40 -22.51
C ARG A 321 -13.89 15.70 -22.01
N LYS A 322 -13.36 16.29 -20.90
CA LYS A 322 -13.90 17.49 -20.25
C LYS A 322 -15.37 17.36 -19.87
N LEU A 323 -15.72 16.21 -19.28
CA LEU A 323 -17.06 15.90 -18.80
C LEU A 323 -17.13 16.14 -17.28
N SER A 324 -18.32 16.49 -16.78
CA SER A 324 -18.60 16.62 -15.34
C SER A 324 -19.28 15.38 -14.80
N GLU A 325 -20.08 14.72 -15.63
CA GLU A 325 -20.87 13.54 -15.24
C GLU A 325 -20.66 12.40 -16.25
N LEU A 326 -20.79 11.18 -15.74
CA LEU A 326 -20.58 9.96 -16.51
C LEU A 326 -21.65 8.93 -16.11
N PRO A 327 -22.62 8.62 -16.98
CA PRO A 327 -23.55 7.53 -16.72
C PRO A 327 -22.85 6.19 -16.62
N VAL A 328 -23.28 5.39 -15.64
CA VAL A 328 -22.84 4.02 -15.45
C VAL A 328 -23.92 3.08 -15.95
N VAL A 329 -23.57 2.13 -16.80
CA VAL A 329 -24.51 1.20 -17.41
C VAL A 329 -24.13 -0.26 -17.14
N ASP A 330 -25.17 -1.10 -17.07
CA ASP A 330 -25.01 -2.55 -17.05
C ASP A 330 -24.65 -3.12 -18.44
N ALA A 331 -24.45 -4.43 -18.52
CA ALA A 331 -24.16 -5.13 -19.77
C ALA A 331 -25.29 -5.05 -20.81
N SER A 332 -26.53 -4.70 -20.41
CA SER A 332 -27.68 -4.51 -21.31
C SER A 332 -27.84 -3.06 -21.78
N GLY A 333 -26.99 -2.14 -21.32
CA GLY A 333 -27.03 -0.72 -21.62
C GLY A 333 -28.04 0.06 -20.79
N ARG A 334 -28.54 -0.50 -19.67
CA ARG A 334 -29.43 0.19 -18.76
C ARG A 334 -28.63 1.01 -17.73
N PRO A 335 -29.04 2.24 -17.42
CA PRO A 335 -28.35 3.04 -16.41
C PRO A 335 -28.56 2.45 -15.03
N VAL A 336 -27.46 2.17 -14.32
CA VAL A 336 -27.43 1.66 -12.94
C VAL A 336 -26.95 2.72 -11.95
N GLY A 337 -26.29 3.78 -12.43
CA GLY A 337 -25.81 4.87 -11.60
C GLY A 337 -25.25 6.04 -12.41
N LEU A 338 -24.76 7.04 -11.69
CA LEU A 338 -24.12 8.24 -12.24
C LEU A 338 -22.88 8.57 -11.41
N VAL A 339 -21.78 8.85 -12.07
CA VAL A 339 -20.56 9.39 -11.45
C VAL A 339 -20.47 10.87 -11.76
N ASP A 340 -20.36 11.69 -10.72
CA ASP A 340 -20.08 13.12 -10.83
C ASP A 340 -18.61 13.37 -10.46
N ILE A 341 -17.94 14.25 -11.22
CA ILE A 341 -16.53 14.57 -10.99
C ILE A 341 -16.28 15.07 -9.56
N THR A 342 -17.26 15.74 -8.95
CA THR A 342 -17.15 16.25 -7.57
C THR A 342 -17.09 15.13 -6.53
N ASP A 343 -17.72 13.99 -6.78
CA ASP A 343 -17.68 12.83 -5.91
C ASP A 343 -16.28 12.16 -5.94
N LEU A 344 -15.55 12.33 -7.04
CA LEU A 344 -14.24 11.73 -7.26
C LEU A 344 -13.07 12.62 -6.82
N ILE A 345 -13.26 13.94 -6.65
CA ILE A 345 -12.19 14.89 -6.29
C ILE A 345 -11.53 14.52 -4.96
N GLY A 346 -12.27 13.97 -4.01
CA GLY A 346 -11.75 13.51 -2.72
C GLY A 346 -11.10 12.12 -2.75
N LEU A 347 -11.19 11.41 -3.88
CA LEU A 347 -10.72 10.03 -4.03
C LEU A 347 -9.41 9.90 -4.84
N VAL A 348 -9.01 10.95 -5.55
CA VAL A 348 -7.86 10.92 -6.49
C VAL A 348 -6.77 11.92 -6.12
#